data_9a6d5d4f7058fc5b4869a3f7abee4f78
#
_entry.id   9a6d5d4f7058fc5b4869a3f7abee4f78
#
_cell.length_a   1.000
_cell.length_b   1.000
_cell.length_c   1.000
_cell.angle_alpha   90.00
_cell.angle_beta   90.00
_cell.angle_gamma   90.00
#
_symmetry.space_group_name_H-M   'P 1'
#
loop_
_entity.id
_entity.type
_entity.pdbx_description
1 polymer ?
#
loop_
_entity_poly.entity_id
_entity_poly.type
_entity_poly.pdbx_seq_one_letter_code
_entity_poly.pdbx_strand_id
1 'polypeptide(L)'
;PRLISVIPVAVAKAAIKSGVARKKIENFEIYSEQLKQRLDPSVTIMQGINSQIKKTQKKVVFVDGEDENTLKAAIAFKNSGLGIPIIVAKEKVVKERLKEIGYDDNFNIEIVNSSIKSKREKYAKFIFKKLHRDQGLLERDCDRMVRNDRVIWGASMVCCGDADAMVTGNTRRYSQSLQKIKKVVEPRPGEIMFGLNMVVNKGRTVFIADTTVHEYPSSNQLAEIAISSARVVRLFGFDPKIAFLSHSTFGQPITSRTKHIRDAVKILKEKNVNFKFDGDMQPDVALNEEYKELYPFSEIVGNANILIMPGQHSAAITYKTMMTLGEAKVIGPLLVGLGQAIEIAPLRSSTSDILNLACVAAYSAGVIDYNKKN
;
A
#
# COMPACT_ATOMS: atom_id res chain seq x y z
N PRO A 1 -23.25 -2.06 -10.71
CA PRO A 1 -22.14 -3.03 -10.53
C PRO A 1 -22.60 -4.48 -10.61
N ARG A 2 -23.65 -4.92 -9.86
CA ARG A 2 -24.13 -6.32 -9.87
C ARG A 2 -24.58 -6.80 -11.25
N LEU A 3 -25.17 -5.94 -12.07
CA LEU A 3 -25.70 -6.30 -13.39
C LEU A 3 -24.64 -6.83 -14.36
N ILE A 4 -23.40 -6.35 -14.28
CA ILE A 4 -22.32 -6.71 -15.22
C ILE A 4 -21.80 -8.14 -15.01
N SER A 5 -21.89 -8.69 -13.81
CA SER A 5 -21.53 -10.09 -13.57
C SER A 5 -22.72 -11.03 -13.63
N VAL A 6 -23.94 -10.54 -13.46
CA VAL A 6 -25.17 -11.36 -13.45
C VAL A 6 -25.77 -11.47 -14.84
N ILE A 7 -25.93 -10.36 -15.57
CA ILE A 7 -26.56 -10.36 -16.90
C ILE A 7 -25.73 -11.18 -17.92
N PRO A 8 -24.42 -10.95 -18.12
CA PRO A 8 -23.65 -11.74 -19.08
C PRO A 8 -23.62 -13.23 -18.76
N VAL A 9 -23.59 -13.60 -17.47
CA VAL A 9 -23.69 -15.01 -17.06
C VAL A 9 -25.04 -15.61 -17.43
N ALA A 10 -26.14 -14.87 -17.20
CA ALA A 10 -27.47 -15.31 -17.57
C ALA A 10 -27.63 -15.44 -19.10
N VAL A 11 -27.14 -14.45 -19.85
CA VAL A 11 -27.13 -14.46 -21.31
C VAL A 11 -26.32 -15.62 -21.87
N ALA A 12 -25.11 -15.84 -21.32
CA ALA A 12 -24.26 -16.95 -21.73
C ALA A 12 -24.90 -18.33 -21.46
N LYS A 13 -25.57 -18.49 -20.31
CA LYS A 13 -26.33 -19.70 -19.98
C LYS A 13 -27.50 -19.91 -20.99
N ALA A 14 -28.21 -18.85 -21.30
CA ALA A 14 -29.29 -18.89 -22.28
C ALA A 14 -28.79 -19.23 -23.68
N ALA A 15 -27.68 -18.62 -24.12
CA ALA A 15 -27.06 -18.89 -25.41
C ALA A 15 -26.55 -20.33 -25.56
N ILE A 16 -26.02 -20.93 -24.52
CA ILE A 16 -25.61 -22.35 -24.51
C ILE A 16 -26.82 -23.25 -24.56
N LYS A 17 -27.88 -22.93 -23.80
CA LYS A 17 -29.12 -23.71 -23.78
C LYS A 17 -29.85 -23.67 -25.13
N SER A 18 -29.83 -22.58 -25.85
CA SER A 18 -30.44 -22.41 -27.17
C SER A 18 -29.56 -22.87 -28.33
N GLY A 19 -28.33 -23.30 -28.07
CA GLY A 19 -27.40 -23.81 -29.09
C GLY A 19 -26.73 -22.73 -29.95
N VAL A 20 -26.92 -21.43 -29.67
CA VAL A 20 -26.32 -20.31 -30.43
C VAL A 20 -24.95 -19.85 -29.89
N ALA A 21 -24.48 -20.43 -28.81
CA ALA A 21 -23.19 -20.08 -28.22
C ALA A 21 -22.04 -20.51 -29.12
N ARG A 22 -21.15 -19.57 -29.51
CA ARG A 22 -19.94 -19.85 -30.30
C ARG A 22 -18.84 -20.56 -29.50
N LYS A 23 -18.85 -20.41 -28.17
CA LYS A 23 -17.92 -21.06 -27.23
C LYS A 23 -18.71 -21.59 -26.03
N LYS A 24 -18.41 -22.80 -25.59
CA LYS A 24 -18.95 -23.35 -24.34
C LYS A 24 -18.17 -22.76 -23.15
N ILE A 25 -18.88 -22.42 -22.09
CA ILE A 25 -18.31 -22.02 -20.81
C ILE A 25 -18.44 -23.20 -19.87
N GLU A 26 -17.34 -23.79 -19.46
CA GLU A 26 -17.30 -24.98 -18.61
C GLU A 26 -17.64 -24.66 -17.15
N ASN A 27 -17.20 -23.51 -16.66
CA ASN A 27 -17.44 -23.06 -15.28
C ASN A 27 -17.94 -21.63 -15.24
N PHE A 28 -19.21 -21.46 -14.87
CA PHE A 28 -19.87 -20.15 -14.79
C PHE A 28 -19.46 -19.33 -13.58
N GLU A 29 -18.94 -19.95 -12.52
CA GLU A 29 -18.41 -19.23 -11.36
C GLU A 29 -17.09 -18.53 -11.74
N ILE A 30 -16.17 -19.25 -12.38
CA ILE A 30 -14.93 -18.69 -12.92
C ILE A 30 -15.24 -17.59 -13.95
N TYR A 31 -16.20 -17.80 -14.83
CA TYR A 31 -16.62 -16.80 -15.82
C TYR A 31 -17.17 -15.52 -15.14
N SER A 32 -18.01 -15.68 -14.12
CA SER A 32 -18.53 -14.54 -13.32
C SER A 32 -17.39 -13.77 -12.62
N GLU A 33 -16.41 -14.49 -12.09
CA GLU A 33 -15.23 -13.86 -11.48
C GLU A 33 -14.37 -13.11 -12.51
N GLN A 34 -14.14 -13.69 -13.68
CA GLN A 34 -13.44 -13.02 -14.78
C GLN A 34 -14.14 -11.73 -15.22
N LEU A 35 -15.47 -11.72 -15.25
CA LEU A 35 -16.26 -10.51 -15.55
C LEU A 35 -16.11 -9.45 -14.46
N LYS A 36 -16.11 -9.85 -13.19
CA LYS A 36 -15.84 -8.92 -12.06
C LYS A 36 -14.42 -8.36 -12.13
N GLN A 37 -13.45 -9.19 -12.46
CA GLN A 37 -12.03 -8.79 -12.60
C GLN A 37 -11.82 -7.76 -13.72
N ARG A 38 -12.56 -7.84 -14.82
CA ARG A 38 -12.52 -6.82 -15.90
C ARG A 38 -12.95 -5.43 -15.43
N LEU A 39 -13.81 -5.38 -14.41
CA LEU A 39 -14.30 -4.11 -13.85
C LEU A 39 -13.43 -3.59 -12.73
N ASP A 40 -12.84 -4.50 -11.98
CA ASP A 40 -12.02 -4.19 -10.81
C ASP A 40 -10.73 -5.03 -10.85
N PRO A 41 -9.70 -4.58 -11.59
CA PRO A 41 -8.41 -5.24 -11.62
C PRO A 41 -7.75 -5.42 -10.24
N SER A 42 -8.14 -4.61 -9.24
CA SER A 42 -7.61 -4.72 -7.89
C SER A 42 -7.94 -6.07 -7.22
N VAL A 43 -9.08 -6.66 -7.59
CA VAL A 43 -9.47 -7.98 -7.08
C VAL A 43 -8.46 -9.05 -7.49
N THR A 44 -8.04 -9.05 -8.76
CA THR A 44 -7.04 -10.01 -9.27
C THR A 44 -5.70 -9.85 -8.58
N ILE A 45 -5.25 -8.60 -8.39
CA ILE A 45 -4.00 -8.29 -7.70
C ILE A 45 -4.06 -8.81 -6.27
N MET A 46 -5.14 -8.48 -5.53
CA MET A 46 -5.30 -8.92 -4.16
C MET A 46 -5.45 -10.45 -4.04
N GLN A 47 -6.08 -11.12 -5.00
CA GLN A 47 -6.12 -12.59 -5.05
C GLN A 47 -4.72 -13.20 -5.24
N GLY A 48 -3.89 -12.61 -6.11
CA GLY A 48 -2.50 -13.01 -6.29
C GLY A 48 -1.69 -12.89 -5.00
N ILE A 49 -1.79 -11.74 -4.31
CA ILE A 49 -1.17 -11.49 -3.01
C ILE A 49 -1.67 -12.53 -1.98
N ASN A 50 -2.98 -12.69 -1.85
CA ASN A 50 -3.61 -13.60 -0.90
C ASN A 50 -3.15 -15.05 -1.09
N SER A 51 -3.01 -15.50 -2.35
CA SER A 51 -2.53 -16.85 -2.67
C SER A 51 -1.08 -17.08 -2.21
N GLN A 52 -0.25 -16.05 -2.26
CA GLN A 52 1.15 -16.13 -1.82
C GLN A 52 1.28 -16.08 -0.30
N ILE A 53 0.59 -15.16 0.38
CA ILE A 53 0.68 -15.01 1.84
C ILE A 53 0.09 -16.21 2.59
N LYS A 54 -0.93 -16.89 2.03
CA LYS A 54 -1.45 -18.15 2.58
C LYS A 54 -0.37 -19.23 2.74
N LYS A 55 0.63 -19.23 1.88
CA LYS A 55 1.74 -20.21 1.94
C LYS A 55 2.77 -19.87 3.01
N THR A 56 2.91 -18.61 3.38
CA THR A 56 3.98 -18.12 4.26
C THR A 56 3.53 -17.92 5.71
N GLN A 57 2.21 -17.78 5.96
CA GLN A 57 1.59 -17.64 7.30
C GLN A 57 2.30 -16.60 8.18
N LYS A 58 2.52 -15.39 7.66
CA LYS A 58 3.21 -14.30 8.37
C LYS A 58 2.43 -13.80 9.59
N LYS A 59 3.17 -13.43 10.65
CA LYS A 59 2.63 -12.78 11.85
C LYS A 59 2.46 -11.28 11.59
N VAL A 60 1.22 -10.80 11.60
CA VAL A 60 0.89 -9.37 11.35
C VAL A 60 0.33 -8.74 12.61
N VAL A 61 0.95 -7.63 13.05
CA VAL A 61 0.52 -6.84 14.21
C VAL A 61 -0.54 -5.83 13.79
N PHE A 62 -1.71 -5.89 14.43
CA PHE A 62 -2.80 -4.92 14.32
C PHE A 62 -2.76 -4.01 15.54
N VAL A 63 -2.25 -2.78 15.37
CA VAL A 63 -1.92 -1.89 16.49
C VAL A 63 -3.16 -1.25 17.13
N ASP A 64 -4.17 -0.95 16.34
CA ASP A 64 -5.39 -0.29 16.81
C ASP A 64 -6.49 -1.29 17.20
N GLY A 65 -6.11 -2.34 17.94
CA GLY A 65 -6.96 -3.52 18.21
C GLY A 65 -8.21 -3.27 19.08
N GLU A 66 -8.37 -2.08 19.64
CA GLU A 66 -9.60 -1.66 20.31
C GLU A 66 -10.62 -1.01 19.35
N ASP A 67 -10.21 -0.72 18.12
CA ASP A 67 -11.08 -0.23 17.05
C ASP A 67 -11.83 -1.40 16.40
N GLU A 68 -13.12 -1.23 16.17
CA GLU A 68 -13.99 -2.27 15.66
C GLU A 68 -13.60 -2.74 14.25
N ASN A 69 -13.28 -1.80 13.33
CA ASN A 69 -12.89 -2.13 11.97
C ASN A 69 -11.54 -2.87 11.93
N THR A 70 -10.60 -2.45 12.79
CA THR A 70 -9.30 -3.10 12.92
C THR A 70 -9.44 -4.51 13.47
N LEU A 71 -10.30 -4.70 14.48
CA LEU A 71 -10.55 -6.02 15.07
C LEU A 71 -11.24 -6.95 14.05
N LYS A 72 -12.26 -6.46 13.33
CA LYS A 72 -12.92 -7.21 12.25
C LYS A 72 -11.95 -7.59 11.14
N ALA A 73 -11.02 -6.70 10.76
CA ALA A 73 -10.00 -6.97 9.77
C ALA A 73 -9.02 -8.07 10.23
N ALA A 74 -8.60 -8.04 11.50
CA ALA A 74 -7.74 -9.07 12.06
C ALA A 74 -8.44 -10.46 12.12
N ILE A 75 -9.72 -10.47 12.46
CA ILE A 75 -10.56 -11.69 12.45
C ILE A 75 -10.68 -12.23 11.02
N ALA A 76 -11.00 -11.36 10.05
CA ALA A 76 -11.10 -11.74 8.64
C ALA A 76 -9.76 -12.26 8.09
N PHE A 77 -8.65 -11.65 8.48
CA PHE A 77 -7.30 -12.09 8.12
C PHE A 77 -7.03 -13.51 8.60
N LYS A 78 -7.36 -13.81 9.85
CA LYS A 78 -7.24 -15.16 10.43
C LYS A 78 -8.16 -16.18 9.75
N ASN A 79 -9.47 -15.88 9.70
CA ASN A 79 -10.48 -16.81 9.18
C ASN A 79 -10.28 -17.14 7.70
N SER A 80 -9.71 -16.22 6.94
CA SER A 80 -9.36 -16.45 5.52
C SER A 80 -8.03 -17.19 5.34
N GLY A 81 -7.35 -17.58 6.42
CA GLY A 81 -6.07 -18.27 6.39
C GLY A 81 -4.93 -17.44 5.76
N LEU A 82 -4.98 -16.10 5.89
CA LEU A 82 -4.00 -15.18 5.27
C LEU A 82 -2.72 -15.05 6.10
N GLY A 83 -2.78 -15.41 7.39
CA GLY A 83 -1.66 -15.37 8.30
C GLY A 83 -2.11 -15.36 9.76
N ILE A 84 -1.19 -15.02 10.67
CA ILE A 84 -1.40 -15.03 12.11
C ILE A 84 -1.50 -13.59 12.61
N PRO A 85 -2.70 -13.09 12.97
CA PRO A 85 -2.86 -11.75 13.53
C PRO A 85 -2.43 -11.69 14.99
N ILE A 86 -1.77 -10.60 15.38
CA ILE A 86 -1.44 -10.23 16.76
C ILE A 86 -2.10 -8.89 17.07
N ILE A 87 -2.89 -8.80 18.09
CA ILE A 87 -3.62 -7.59 18.47
C ILE A 87 -2.87 -6.84 19.58
N VAL A 88 -2.59 -5.55 19.34
CA VAL A 88 -2.06 -4.67 20.39
C VAL A 88 -3.20 -3.93 21.06
N ALA A 89 -3.61 -4.38 22.24
CA ALA A 89 -4.75 -3.82 22.96
C ALA A 89 -4.80 -4.28 24.43
N LYS A 90 -5.71 -3.71 25.20
CA LYS A 90 -6.08 -4.23 26.50
C LYS A 90 -6.99 -5.45 26.31
N GLU A 91 -6.60 -6.60 26.86
CA GLU A 91 -7.32 -7.87 26.69
C GLU A 91 -8.81 -7.78 27.05
N LYS A 92 -9.13 -7.11 28.17
CA LYS A 92 -10.52 -6.92 28.61
C LYS A 92 -11.37 -6.23 27.55
N VAL A 93 -10.84 -5.14 26.95
CA VAL A 93 -11.56 -4.35 25.92
C VAL A 93 -11.78 -5.17 24.66
N VAL A 94 -10.77 -5.95 24.25
CA VAL A 94 -10.91 -6.81 23.05
C VAL A 94 -11.94 -7.91 23.28
N LYS A 95 -11.94 -8.56 24.46
CA LYS A 95 -12.92 -9.59 24.80
C LYS A 95 -14.36 -9.06 24.84
N GLU A 96 -14.56 -7.86 25.39
CA GLU A 96 -15.87 -7.18 25.36
C GLU A 96 -16.31 -6.89 23.93
N ARG A 97 -15.41 -6.36 23.08
CA ARG A 97 -15.69 -6.09 21.66
C ARG A 97 -15.97 -7.36 20.86
N LEU A 98 -15.24 -8.45 21.10
CA LEU A 98 -15.48 -9.74 20.43
C LEU A 98 -16.91 -10.23 20.71
N LYS A 99 -17.37 -10.14 21.94
CA LYS A 99 -18.76 -10.50 22.31
C LYS A 99 -19.79 -9.62 21.62
N GLU A 100 -19.56 -8.29 21.56
CA GLU A 100 -20.46 -7.35 20.87
C GLU A 100 -20.63 -7.68 19.36
N ILE A 101 -19.58 -8.19 18.72
CA ILE A 101 -19.60 -8.59 17.29
C ILE A 101 -19.91 -10.07 17.05
N GLY A 102 -20.34 -10.80 18.12
CA GLY A 102 -20.85 -12.17 18.04
C GLY A 102 -19.80 -13.28 18.03
N TYR A 103 -18.60 -13.01 18.57
CA TYR A 103 -17.57 -14.04 18.76
C TYR A 103 -17.49 -14.49 20.22
N ASP A 104 -17.36 -15.79 20.43
CA ASP A 104 -17.21 -16.39 21.75
C ASP A 104 -15.82 -16.16 22.35
N ASP A 105 -15.70 -16.32 23.67
CA ASP A 105 -14.45 -16.22 24.44
C ASP A 105 -13.34 -17.19 23.96
N ASN A 106 -13.71 -18.24 23.20
CA ASN A 106 -12.80 -19.23 22.64
C ASN A 106 -12.15 -18.80 21.32
N PHE A 107 -12.43 -17.57 20.82
CA PHE A 107 -11.77 -17.09 19.61
C PHE A 107 -10.29 -16.80 19.90
N ASN A 108 -9.46 -17.79 19.57
CA ASN A 108 -8.02 -17.77 19.88
C ASN A 108 -7.27 -16.80 18.97
N ILE A 109 -7.02 -15.58 19.45
CA ILE A 109 -6.17 -14.56 18.83
C ILE A 109 -5.14 -14.06 19.86
N GLU A 110 -3.89 -13.90 19.46
CA GLU A 110 -2.86 -13.39 20.36
C GLU A 110 -3.11 -11.90 20.64
N ILE A 111 -3.26 -11.55 21.92
CA ILE A 111 -3.42 -10.17 22.38
C ILE A 111 -2.20 -9.81 23.21
N VAL A 112 -1.56 -8.71 22.88
CA VAL A 112 -0.36 -8.20 23.55
C VAL A 112 -0.54 -6.74 23.98
N ASN A 113 0.15 -6.34 25.03
CA ASN A 113 0.15 -4.95 25.48
C ASN A 113 1.43 -4.61 26.27
N SER A 114 1.59 -3.35 26.65
CA SER A 114 2.77 -2.86 27.36
C SER A 114 2.91 -3.34 28.81
N SER A 115 1.96 -4.13 29.34
CA SER A 115 2.10 -4.75 30.66
C SER A 115 3.05 -5.95 30.67
N ILE A 116 3.37 -6.51 29.50
CA ILE A 116 4.36 -7.61 29.36
C ILE A 116 5.77 -7.03 29.55
N LYS A 117 6.26 -7.10 30.80
CA LYS A 117 7.51 -6.44 31.23
C LYS A 117 8.72 -6.87 30.40
N SER A 118 8.90 -8.18 30.16
CA SER A 118 10.03 -8.71 29.41
C SER A 118 10.10 -8.16 27.96
N LYS A 119 8.99 -8.12 27.24
CA LYS A 119 8.91 -7.54 25.90
C LYS A 119 9.16 -6.02 25.95
N ARG A 120 8.59 -5.33 26.93
CA ARG A 120 8.77 -3.88 27.11
C ARG A 120 10.25 -3.52 27.31
N GLU A 121 10.95 -4.23 28.19
CA GLU A 121 12.38 -4.02 28.42
C GLU A 121 13.23 -4.32 27.18
N LYS A 122 12.92 -5.40 26.44
CA LYS A 122 13.57 -5.72 25.15
C LYS A 122 13.43 -4.58 24.16
N TYR A 123 12.22 -4.04 23.97
CA TYR A 123 11.94 -2.97 23.02
C TYR A 123 12.53 -1.63 23.48
N ALA A 124 12.49 -1.31 24.75
CA ALA A 124 13.11 -0.10 25.30
C ALA A 124 14.62 -0.09 25.09
N LYS A 125 15.31 -1.22 25.34
CA LYS A 125 16.73 -1.37 25.06
C LYS A 125 17.04 -1.24 23.57
N PHE A 126 16.22 -1.80 22.69
CA PHE A 126 16.35 -1.66 21.23
C PHE A 126 16.27 -0.18 20.81
N ILE A 127 15.25 0.55 21.28
CA ILE A 127 15.07 1.98 20.97
C ILE A 127 16.22 2.82 21.58
N PHE A 128 16.64 2.52 22.81
CA PHE A 128 17.74 3.21 23.46
C PHE A 128 19.04 3.07 22.64
N LYS A 129 19.40 1.85 22.23
CA LYS A 129 20.59 1.61 21.40
C LYS A 129 20.58 2.44 20.12
N LYS A 130 19.37 2.66 19.55
CA LYS A 130 19.19 3.40 18.31
C LYS A 130 19.22 4.90 18.49
N LEU A 131 18.52 5.45 19.51
CA LEU A 131 18.23 6.88 19.62
C LEU A 131 19.06 7.61 20.66
N HIS A 132 19.76 6.88 21.54
CA HIS A 132 20.55 7.49 22.61
C HIS A 132 21.59 8.47 22.08
N ARG A 133 22.40 8.03 21.10
CA ARG A 133 23.47 8.87 20.54
C ARG A 133 22.93 10.08 19.77
N ASP A 134 21.91 9.88 18.93
CA ASP A 134 21.48 10.88 17.98
C ASP A 134 20.46 11.86 18.56
N GLN A 135 19.68 11.44 19.58
CA GLN A 135 18.63 12.23 20.20
C GLN A 135 18.81 12.46 21.71
N GLY A 136 19.89 11.95 22.31
CA GLY A 136 20.17 12.13 23.74
C GLY A 136 19.16 11.46 24.67
N LEU A 137 18.37 10.47 24.19
CA LEU A 137 17.34 9.81 25.00
C LEU A 137 17.98 8.91 26.07
N LEU A 138 17.37 8.89 27.26
CA LEU A 138 17.74 7.99 28.35
C LEU A 138 16.89 6.71 28.30
N GLU A 139 17.35 5.62 28.92
CA GLU A 139 16.61 4.36 28.99
C GLU A 139 15.18 4.52 29.53
N ARG A 140 15.02 5.36 30.57
CA ARG A 140 13.69 5.68 31.13
C ARG A 140 12.75 6.33 30.14
N ASP A 141 13.29 7.15 29.21
CA ASP A 141 12.48 7.83 28.17
C ASP A 141 12.06 6.82 27.11
N CYS A 142 12.96 5.91 26.73
CA CYS A 142 12.66 4.80 25.82
C CYS A 142 11.64 3.83 26.42
N ASP A 143 11.74 3.47 27.71
CA ASP A 143 10.72 2.66 28.40
C ASP A 143 9.36 3.34 28.40
N ARG A 144 9.31 4.65 28.67
CA ARG A 144 8.08 5.45 28.64
C ARG A 144 7.48 5.49 27.22
N MET A 145 8.28 5.64 26.18
CA MET A 145 7.83 5.62 24.78
C MET A 145 7.17 4.29 24.45
N VAL A 146 7.83 3.18 24.75
CA VAL A 146 7.31 1.82 24.49
C VAL A 146 6.04 1.54 25.28
N ARG A 147 6.00 1.97 26.56
CA ARG A 147 4.86 1.74 27.44
C ARG A 147 3.61 2.51 27.03
N ASN A 148 3.78 3.74 26.55
CA ASN A 148 2.66 4.66 26.33
C ASN A 148 2.21 4.75 24.85
N ASP A 149 2.95 4.14 23.92
CA ASP A 149 2.64 4.26 22.50
C ASP A 149 2.57 2.90 21.80
N ARG A 150 1.37 2.55 21.36
CA ARG A 150 1.09 1.27 20.69
C ARG A 150 1.77 1.17 19.33
N VAL A 151 1.97 2.29 18.60
CA VAL A 151 2.65 2.31 17.30
C VAL A 151 4.12 1.99 17.49
N ILE A 152 4.76 2.62 18.49
CA ILE A 152 6.15 2.35 18.86
C ILE A 152 6.30 0.89 19.34
N TRP A 153 5.35 0.39 20.14
CA TRP A 153 5.32 -1.00 20.56
C TRP A 153 5.27 -1.95 19.36
N GLY A 154 4.28 -1.79 18.46
CA GLY A 154 4.10 -2.65 17.29
C GLY A 154 5.29 -2.60 16.32
N ALA A 155 5.83 -1.41 16.04
CA ALA A 155 7.01 -1.26 15.20
C ALA A 155 8.24 -1.94 15.82
N SER A 156 8.40 -1.86 17.16
CA SER A 156 9.47 -2.55 17.87
C SER A 156 9.31 -4.07 17.83
N MET A 157 8.08 -4.59 17.87
CA MET A 157 7.82 -6.03 17.69
C MET A 157 8.38 -6.52 16.35
N VAL A 158 8.11 -5.78 15.28
CA VAL A 158 8.61 -6.14 13.93
C VAL A 158 10.13 -6.03 13.85
N CYS A 159 10.72 -4.94 14.36
CA CYS A 159 12.17 -4.76 14.35
C CYS A 159 12.92 -5.79 15.19
N CYS A 160 12.32 -6.26 16.29
CA CYS A 160 12.93 -7.27 17.17
C CYS A 160 12.61 -8.72 16.77
N GLY A 161 11.88 -8.94 15.66
CA GLY A 161 11.57 -10.27 15.13
C GLY A 161 10.46 -11.02 15.87
N ASP A 162 9.67 -10.33 16.72
CA ASP A 162 8.52 -10.93 17.41
C ASP A 162 7.26 -10.98 16.51
N ALA A 163 7.28 -10.24 15.40
CA ALA A 163 6.31 -10.28 14.31
C ALA A 163 6.99 -9.98 12.97
N ASP A 164 6.32 -10.32 11.85
CA ASP A 164 6.85 -10.14 10.50
C ASP A 164 6.43 -8.81 9.87
N ALA A 165 5.21 -8.34 10.20
CA ALA A 165 4.65 -7.13 9.62
C ALA A 165 3.72 -6.40 10.62
N MET A 166 3.35 -5.15 10.28
CA MET A 166 2.46 -4.33 11.10
C MET A 166 1.49 -3.53 10.24
N VAL A 167 0.26 -3.39 10.72
CA VAL A 167 -0.72 -2.41 10.24
C VAL A 167 -1.20 -1.55 11.40
N THR A 168 -1.29 -0.21 11.16
CA THR A 168 -1.73 0.79 12.14
C THR A 168 -2.42 1.96 11.44
N GLY A 169 -2.99 2.92 12.18
CA GLY A 169 -3.36 4.24 11.65
C GLY A 169 -4.82 4.58 11.70
N ASN A 170 -5.74 3.63 11.76
CA ASN A 170 -7.19 3.85 11.64
C ASN A 170 -7.77 4.85 12.67
N THR A 171 -7.18 4.91 13.87
CA THR A 171 -7.65 5.76 14.99
C THR A 171 -6.90 7.08 15.12
N ARG A 172 -5.95 7.37 14.24
CA ARG A 172 -5.09 8.55 14.30
C ARG A 172 -4.68 9.04 12.93
N ARG A 173 -4.21 10.30 12.86
CA ARG A 173 -3.74 10.88 11.59
C ARG A 173 -2.52 10.13 11.06
N TYR A 174 -2.45 9.93 9.75
CA TYR A 174 -1.37 9.25 9.05
C TYR A 174 0.02 9.81 9.44
N SER A 175 0.17 11.14 9.41
CA SER A 175 1.43 11.82 9.76
C SER A 175 1.92 11.52 11.18
N GLN A 176 1.01 11.39 12.15
CA GLN A 176 1.36 11.05 13.53
C GLN A 176 1.90 9.61 13.63
N SER A 177 1.26 8.65 12.95
CA SER A 177 1.75 7.27 12.89
C SER A 177 3.10 7.20 12.20
N LEU A 178 3.26 7.89 11.07
CA LEU A 178 4.51 7.94 10.31
C LEU A 178 5.67 8.49 11.14
N GLN A 179 5.46 9.61 11.87
CA GLN A 179 6.50 10.19 12.74
C GLN A 179 6.97 9.20 13.82
N LYS A 180 6.06 8.40 14.38
CA LYS A 180 6.40 7.40 15.39
C LYS A 180 7.16 6.23 14.78
N ILE A 181 6.72 5.75 13.61
CA ILE A 181 7.40 4.67 12.88
C ILE A 181 8.82 5.08 12.51
N LYS A 182 9.04 6.31 12.03
CA LYS A 182 10.37 6.85 11.70
C LYS A 182 11.37 6.85 12.86
N LYS A 183 10.90 6.89 14.11
CA LYS A 183 11.76 6.76 15.29
C LYS A 183 12.28 5.34 15.51
N VAL A 184 11.53 4.34 15.05
CA VAL A 184 11.78 2.91 15.31
C VAL A 184 12.41 2.23 14.09
N VAL A 185 11.89 2.54 12.90
CA VAL A 185 12.25 1.87 11.64
C VAL A 185 12.99 2.81 10.72
N GLU A 186 14.07 2.33 10.13
CA GLU A 186 14.85 3.06 9.12
C GLU A 186 14.39 2.72 7.72
N PRO A 187 14.62 3.62 6.75
CA PRO A 187 14.56 3.26 5.34
C PRO A 187 15.54 2.11 5.02
N ARG A 188 15.29 1.36 3.98
CA ARG A 188 16.28 0.42 3.45
C ARG A 188 17.51 1.18 2.98
N PRO A 189 18.72 0.59 3.11
CA PRO A 189 19.93 1.21 2.59
C PRO A 189 19.76 1.60 1.11
N GLY A 190 20.06 2.85 0.79
CA GLY A 190 19.95 3.38 -0.56
C GLY A 190 18.52 3.66 -1.07
N GLU A 191 17.50 3.49 -0.24
CA GLU A 191 16.11 3.78 -0.58
C GLU A 191 15.56 4.95 0.22
N ILE A 192 14.59 5.64 -0.36
CA ILE A 192 13.81 6.66 0.33
C ILE A 192 12.41 6.15 0.63
N MET A 193 11.83 6.66 1.71
CA MET A 193 10.49 6.32 2.15
C MET A 193 9.48 7.21 1.44
N PHE A 194 8.43 6.63 0.84
CA PHE A 194 7.35 7.39 0.20
C PHE A 194 6.04 6.61 0.19
N GLY A 195 4.95 7.29 -0.14
CA GLY A 195 3.63 6.69 -0.27
C GLY A 195 3.23 6.41 -1.71
N LEU A 196 2.76 5.20 -1.98
CA LEU A 196 2.26 4.77 -3.29
C LEU A 196 0.79 4.37 -3.19
N ASN A 197 -0.08 5.01 -3.95
CA ASN A 197 -1.47 4.61 -4.05
C ASN A 197 -1.73 3.88 -5.37
N MET A 198 -2.39 2.72 -5.29
CA MET A 198 -2.99 2.08 -6.45
C MET A 198 -4.43 2.60 -6.60
N VAL A 199 -4.72 3.17 -7.76
CA VAL A 199 -6.02 3.76 -8.09
C VAL A 199 -6.63 3.01 -9.27
N VAL A 200 -7.81 2.44 -9.07
CA VAL A 200 -8.56 1.73 -10.11
C VAL A 200 -9.82 2.50 -10.44
N ASN A 201 -9.95 2.86 -11.71
CA ASN A 201 -11.14 3.54 -12.23
C ASN A 201 -11.48 3.03 -13.63
N LYS A 202 -12.73 2.66 -13.86
CA LYS A 202 -13.25 2.18 -15.15
C LYS A 202 -12.39 1.08 -15.78
N GLY A 203 -11.90 0.14 -14.95
CA GLY A 203 -11.06 -0.98 -15.40
C GLY A 203 -9.60 -0.63 -15.66
N ARG A 204 -9.19 0.64 -15.54
CA ARG A 204 -7.80 1.09 -15.66
C ARG A 204 -7.17 1.18 -14.26
N THR A 205 -5.96 0.67 -14.13
CA THR A 205 -5.15 0.81 -12.92
C THR A 205 -4.02 1.78 -13.15
N VAL A 206 -3.89 2.76 -12.27
CA VAL A 206 -2.74 3.68 -12.22
C VAL A 206 -2.18 3.76 -10.80
N PHE A 207 -0.89 3.99 -10.70
CA PHE A 207 -0.18 4.17 -9.44
C PHE A 207 0.23 5.62 -9.30
N ILE A 208 0.01 6.22 -8.14
CA ILE A 208 0.30 7.64 -7.86
C ILE A 208 1.30 7.73 -6.71
N ALA A 209 2.42 8.43 -6.89
CA ALA A 209 3.47 8.67 -5.91
C ALA A 209 4.04 10.11 -6.00
N ASP A 210 4.56 10.71 -4.93
CA ASP A 210 4.48 10.37 -3.52
C ASP A 210 3.21 10.95 -2.90
N THR A 211 2.44 10.12 -2.21
CA THR A 211 1.15 10.56 -1.67
C THR A 211 1.20 10.95 -0.20
N THR A 212 2.35 10.80 0.51
CA THR A 212 2.36 10.90 1.98
C THR A 212 3.60 11.47 2.66
N VAL A 213 4.76 11.52 2.02
CA VAL A 213 6.04 11.77 2.72
C VAL A 213 6.73 13.05 2.31
N HIS A 214 6.88 13.32 1.02
CA HIS A 214 7.65 14.45 0.51
C HIS A 214 6.73 15.56 -0.01
N GLU A 215 6.68 16.65 0.73
CA GLU A 215 5.91 17.84 0.34
C GLU A 215 6.47 18.46 -0.96
N TYR A 216 7.79 18.61 -1.01
CA TYR A 216 8.55 19.11 -2.16
C TYR A 216 9.77 18.22 -2.42
N PRO A 217 9.60 17.09 -3.12
CA PRO A 217 10.72 16.22 -3.42
C PRO A 217 11.71 16.88 -4.40
N SER A 218 13.01 16.73 -4.15
CA SER A 218 14.05 17.16 -5.09
C SER A 218 14.05 16.29 -6.36
N SER A 219 14.78 16.71 -7.39
CA SER A 219 14.93 15.93 -8.63
C SER A 219 15.48 14.52 -8.37
N ASN A 220 16.45 14.40 -7.48
CA ASN A 220 16.99 13.10 -7.04
C ASN A 220 15.93 12.25 -6.34
N GLN A 221 15.15 12.85 -5.43
CA GLN A 221 14.08 12.14 -4.75
C GLN A 221 12.97 11.69 -5.70
N LEU A 222 12.58 12.52 -6.67
CA LEU A 222 11.62 12.13 -7.71
C LEU A 222 12.12 10.95 -8.53
N ALA A 223 13.40 10.93 -8.91
CA ALA A 223 14.00 9.82 -9.62
C ALA A 223 14.02 8.52 -8.76
N GLU A 224 14.37 8.61 -7.49
CA GLU A 224 14.35 7.45 -6.57
C GLU A 224 12.93 6.94 -6.29
N ILE A 225 11.94 7.84 -6.16
CA ILE A 225 10.51 7.49 -6.07
C ILE A 225 10.09 6.71 -7.33
N ALA A 226 10.50 7.16 -8.53
CA ALA A 226 10.18 6.49 -9.77
C ALA A 226 10.79 5.08 -9.84
N ILE A 227 12.07 4.91 -9.49
CA ILE A 227 12.76 3.61 -9.47
C ILE A 227 12.08 2.64 -8.50
N SER A 228 11.80 3.12 -7.30
CA SER A 228 11.17 2.28 -6.26
C SER A 228 9.71 1.97 -6.59
N SER A 229 8.96 2.91 -7.21
CA SER A 229 7.61 2.67 -7.72
C SER A 229 7.60 1.60 -8.82
N ALA A 230 8.54 1.66 -9.78
CA ALA A 230 8.67 0.66 -10.84
C ALA A 230 8.86 -0.75 -10.26
N ARG A 231 9.70 -0.88 -9.22
CA ARG A 231 9.92 -2.16 -8.54
C ARG A 231 8.65 -2.69 -7.89
N VAL A 232 7.92 -1.86 -7.14
CA VAL A 232 6.69 -2.27 -6.46
C VAL A 232 5.60 -2.64 -7.48
N VAL A 233 5.46 -1.87 -8.54
CA VAL A 233 4.46 -2.10 -9.59
C VAL A 233 4.72 -3.42 -10.34
N ARG A 234 5.99 -3.80 -10.54
CA ARG A 234 6.35 -5.13 -11.06
C ARG A 234 5.93 -6.27 -10.12
N LEU A 235 6.06 -6.10 -8.81
CA LEU A 235 5.60 -7.10 -7.84
C LEU A 235 4.08 -7.33 -7.92
N PHE A 236 3.32 -6.33 -8.38
CA PHE A 236 1.89 -6.45 -8.66
C PHE A 236 1.58 -6.98 -10.08
N GLY A 237 2.59 -7.33 -10.87
CA GLY A 237 2.44 -7.95 -12.19
C GLY A 237 2.27 -6.97 -13.34
N PHE A 238 2.58 -5.68 -13.16
CA PHE A 238 2.52 -4.67 -14.22
C PHE A 238 3.90 -4.36 -14.81
N ASP A 239 3.93 -4.07 -16.11
CA ASP A 239 5.07 -3.46 -16.76
C ASP A 239 5.09 -1.95 -16.47
N PRO A 240 6.11 -1.39 -15.78
CA PRO A 240 6.12 0.01 -15.36
C PRO A 240 6.31 0.97 -16.55
N LYS A 241 5.39 1.93 -16.66
CA LYS A 241 5.39 3.02 -17.63
C LYS A 241 5.16 4.32 -16.88
N ILE A 242 6.22 5.10 -16.68
CA ILE A 242 6.27 6.21 -15.75
C ILE A 242 6.11 7.54 -16.45
N ALA A 243 5.13 8.33 -16.04
CA ALA A 243 4.99 9.73 -16.41
C ALA A 243 5.36 10.63 -15.22
N PHE A 244 6.27 11.57 -15.42
CA PHE A 244 6.52 12.67 -14.49
C PHE A 244 5.54 13.80 -14.78
N LEU A 245 4.61 14.02 -13.84
CA LEU A 245 3.52 14.95 -14.07
C LEU A 245 3.87 16.39 -13.71
N SER A 246 3.30 17.30 -14.51
CA SER A 246 3.40 18.74 -14.33
C SER A 246 2.16 19.44 -14.88
N HIS A 247 2.08 20.75 -14.69
CA HIS A 247 1.15 21.62 -15.42
C HIS A 247 1.66 21.99 -16.84
N SER A 248 2.91 21.65 -17.15
CA SER A 248 3.55 21.81 -18.47
C SER A 248 3.65 20.48 -19.19
N THR A 249 3.90 20.54 -20.51
CA THR A 249 4.16 19.36 -21.32
C THR A 249 5.42 19.62 -22.14
N PHE A 250 6.47 18.78 -21.92
CA PHE A 250 7.76 18.83 -22.60
C PHE A 250 8.40 20.22 -22.60
N GLY A 251 8.26 20.95 -21.47
CA GLY A 251 8.87 22.27 -21.29
C GLY A 251 8.03 23.46 -21.76
N GLN A 252 6.74 23.28 -21.98
CA GLN A 252 5.84 24.39 -22.28
C GLN A 252 4.74 24.51 -21.21
N PRO A 253 4.78 25.55 -20.33
CA PRO A 253 5.83 26.57 -20.18
C PRO A 253 7.03 26.09 -19.35
N ILE A 254 8.21 26.72 -19.57
CA ILE A 254 9.41 26.48 -18.75
C ILE A 254 9.36 27.39 -17.53
N THR A 255 9.37 26.76 -16.34
CA THR A 255 9.46 27.46 -15.04
C THR A 255 10.52 26.77 -14.17
N SER A 256 10.90 27.41 -13.06
CA SER A 256 11.81 26.78 -12.08
C SER A 256 11.26 25.45 -11.54
N ARG A 257 9.94 25.37 -11.35
CA ARG A 257 9.26 24.16 -10.84
C ARG A 257 9.21 23.04 -11.89
N THR A 258 9.02 23.36 -13.17
CA THR A 258 9.01 22.36 -14.24
C THR A 258 10.42 21.88 -14.56
N LYS A 259 11.42 22.75 -14.38
CA LYS A 259 12.83 22.40 -14.58
C LYS A 259 13.27 21.25 -13.67
N HIS A 260 12.95 21.26 -12.37
CA HIS A 260 13.39 20.20 -11.46
C HIS A 260 12.74 18.84 -11.77
N ILE A 261 11.52 18.81 -12.32
CA ILE A 261 10.88 17.59 -12.82
C ILE A 261 11.63 17.04 -14.03
N ARG A 262 11.98 17.90 -14.98
CA ARG A 262 12.80 17.52 -16.15
C ARG A 262 14.20 17.07 -15.75
N ASP A 263 14.78 17.65 -14.71
CA ASP A 263 16.07 17.20 -14.17
C ASP A 263 15.96 15.79 -13.56
N ALA A 264 14.83 15.41 -12.96
CA ALA A 264 14.59 14.04 -12.52
C ALA A 264 14.55 13.04 -13.69
N VAL A 265 13.94 13.42 -14.81
CA VAL A 265 13.94 12.62 -16.05
C VAL A 265 15.36 12.44 -16.58
N LYS A 266 16.20 13.49 -16.57
CA LYS A 266 17.62 13.39 -16.97
C LYS A 266 18.40 12.43 -16.08
N ILE A 267 18.21 12.51 -14.74
CA ILE A 267 18.85 11.59 -13.79
C ILE A 267 18.51 10.14 -14.11
N LEU A 268 17.26 9.82 -14.47
CA LEU A 268 16.90 8.47 -14.87
C LEU A 268 17.54 8.02 -16.18
N LYS A 269 17.70 8.94 -17.15
CA LYS A 269 18.42 8.65 -18.40
C LYS A 269 19.88 8.31 -18.12
N GLU A 270 20.55 9.07 -17.25
CA GLU A 270 21.92 8.83 -16.81
C GLU A 270 22.08 7.50 -16.06
N LYS A 271 21.08 7.12 -15.22
CA LYS A 271 21.06 5.85 -14.49
C LYS A 271 20.75 4.63 -15.36
N ASN A 272 20.40 4.81 -16.63
CA ASN A 272 20.12 3.74 -17.59
C ASN A 272 19.15 2.69 -17.05
N VAL A 273 17.99 3.13 -16.54
CA VAL A 273 16.98 2.27 -15.91
C VAL A 273 16.27 1.36 -16.92
N ASN A 274 15.77 0.21 -16.47
CA ASN A 274 15.17 -0.83 -17.31
C ASN A 274 13.62 -0.73 -17.39
N PHE A 275 13.08 0.48 -17.42
CA PHE A 275 11.64 0.74 -17.60
C PHE A 275 11.44 2.00 -18.46
N LYS A 276 10.24 2.12 -19.04
CA LYS A 276 9.87 3.28 -19.86
C LYS A 276 9.44 4.43 -18.98
N PHE A 277 9.95 5.62 -19.27
CA PHE A 277 9.60 6.84 -18.55
C PHE A 277 9.77 8.06 -19.44
N ASP A 278 9.01 9.11 -19.14
CA ASP A 278 9.16 10.41 -19.79
C ASP A 278 8.48 11.53 -18.96
N GLY A 279 8.67 12.77 -19.33
CA GLY A 279 8.07 13.98 -18.76
C GLY A 279 9.00 15.19 -18.92
N ASP A 280 8.58 16.34 -18.52
CA ASP A 280 7.32 16.70 -17.84
C ASP A 280 6.11 16.62 -18.79
N MET A 281 4.97 16.15 -18.30
CA MET A 281 3.74 16.14 -19.07
C MET A 281 2.48 16.30 -18.19
N GLN A 282 1.40 16.77 -18.79
CA GLN A 282 0.11 16.89 -18.13
C GLN A 282 -0.58 15.51 -18.01
N PRO A 283 -1.50 15.32 -17.03
CA PRO A 283 -2.15 14.05 -16.81
C PRO A 283 -2.96 13.52 -18.00
N ASP A 284 -3.61 14.40 -18.75
CA ASP A 284 -4.36 14.05 -19.97
C ASP A 284 -3.44 13.52 -21.06
N VAL A 285 -2.27 14.13 -21.25
CA VAL A 285 -1.25 13.65 -22.20
C VAL A 285 -0.70 12.28 -21.74
N ALA A 286 -0.44 12.11 -20.47
CA ALA A 286 0.06 10.84 -19.93
C ALA A 286 -0.96 9.68 -20.07
N LEU A 287 -2.26 9.97 -20.04
CA LEU A 287 -3.31 8.99 -19.91
C LEU A 287 -4.22 8.83 -21.14
N ASN A 288 -4.25 9.76 -22.10
CA ASN A 288 -5.09 9.67 -23.29
C ASN A 288 -4.25 9.39 -24.54
N GLU A 289 -4.59 8.30 -25.23
CA GLU A 289 -3.89 7.84 -26.43
C GLU A 289 -4.00 8.78 -27.63
N GLU A 290 -5.02 9.66 -27.68
CA GLU A 290 -5.20 10.64 -28.75
C GLU A 290 -4.03 11.61 -28.88
N TYR A 291 -3.29 11.87 -27.80
CA TYR A 291 -2.13 12.74 -27.81
C TYR A 291 -0.85 12.11 -28.43
N LYS A 292 -0.86 10.81 -28.76
CA LYS A 292 0.30 10.14 -29.37
C LYS A 292 0.72 10.76 -30.70
N GLU A 293 -0.24 11.23 -31.48
CA GLU A 293 0.06 11.88 -32.79
C GLU A 293 0.76 13.22 -32.61
N LEU A 294 0.50 13.94 -31.50
CA LEU A 294 1.15 15.21 -31.17
C LEU A 294 2.56 15.03 -30.63
N TYR A 295 2.85 13.91 -29.98
CA TYR A 295 4.12 13.63 -29.31
C TYR A 295 4.69 12.26 -29.70
N PRO A 296 4.96 12.01 -30.99
CA PRO A 296 5.37 10.68 -31.49
C PRO A 296 6.75 10.23 -30.96
N PHE A 297 7.53 11.13 -30.39
CA PHE A 297 8.85 10.87 -29.82
C PHE A 297 8.79 10.23 -28.42
N SER A 298 7.60 10.21 -27.78
CA SER A 298 7.43 9.66 -26.42
C SER A 298 6.58 8.39 -26.42
N GLU A 299 7.15 7.30 -25.91
CA GLU A 299 6.44 6.02 -25.73
C GLU A 299 5.48 6.02 -24.53
N ILE A 300 5.52 7.05 -23.68
CA ILE A 300 4.73 7.14 -22.45
C ILE A 300 3.37 7.79 -22.69
N VAL A 301 3.27 8.70 -23.66
CA VAL A 301 2.01 9.40 -23.97
C VAL A 301 0.86 8.40 -24.17
N GLY A 302 -0.23 8.58 -23.41
CA GLY A 302 -1.41 7.73 -23.41
C GLY A 302 -1.25 6.36 -22.71
N ASN A 303 -0.03 5.95 -22.40
CA ASN A 303 0.28 4.59 -21.91
C ASN A 303 0.73 4.54 -20.43
N ALA A 304 0.88 5.68 -19.77
CA ALA A 304 1.36 5.71 -18.39
C ALA A 304 0.49 4.89 -17.42
N ASN A 305 1.13 4.17 -16.54
CA ASN A 305 0.48 3.49 -15.42
C ASN A 305 1.08 3.87 -14.06
N ILE A 306 2.20 4.62 -14.04
CA ILE A 306 2.77 5.20 -12.83
C ILE A 306 2.87 6.71 -13.04
N LEU A 307 2.26 7.46 -12.13
CA LEU A 307 2.21 8.92 -12.16
C LEU A 307 3.05 9.46 -11.01
N ILE A 308 4.22 10.01 -11.34
CA ILE A 308 5.09 10.70 -10.37
C ILE A 308 4.63 12.14 -10.29
N MET A 309 4.10 12.50 -9.13
CA MET A 309 3.55 13.82 -8.87
C MET A 309 4.65 14.79 -8.45
N PRO A 310 4.50 16.10 -8.73
CA PRO A 310 5.50 17.10 -8.34
C PRO A 310 5.68 17.24 -6.81
N GLY A 311 4.75 16.70 -6.02
CA GLY A 311 4.82 16.70 -4.57
C GLY A 311 3.54 16.17 -3.94
N GLN A 312 3.58 15.97 -2.62
CA GLN A 312 2.49 15.38 -1.84
C GLN A 312 1.16 16.12 -2.00
N HIS A 313 1.17 17.47 -2.12
CA HIS A 313 -0.05 18.24 -2.29
C HIS A 313 -0.83 17.81 -3.55
N SER A 314 -0.17 17.82 -4.70
CA SER A 314 -0.80 17.41 -5.96
C SER A 314 -1.23 15.95 -5.92
N ALA A 315 -0.40 15.05 -5.39
CA ALA A 315 -0.71 13.64 -5.27
C ALA A 315 -1.94 13.38 -4.39
N ALA A 316 -1.96 13.97 -3.19
CA ALA A 316 -3.05 13.77 -2.23
C ALA A 316 -4.39 14.35 -2.73
N ILE A 317 -4.37 15.51 -3.36
CA ILE A 317 -5.57 16.12 -3.96
C ILE A 317 -6.07 15.25 -5.10
N THR A 318 -5.18 14.83 -6.01
CA THR A 318 -5.54 14.05 -7.21
C THR A 318 -6.23 12.74 -6.82
N TYR A 319 -5.59 11.86 -6.03
CA TYR A 319 -6.20 10.56 -5.74
C TYR A 319 -7.50 10.67 -4.94
N LYS A 320 -7.59 11.65 -4.02
CA LYS A 320 -8.82 11.88 -3.24
C LYS A 320 -9.96 12.43 -4.11
N THR A 321 -9.66 13.32 -5.05
CA THR A 321 -10.64 13.80 -6.03
C THR A 321 -11.14 12.66 -6.91
N MET A 322 -10.23 11.81 -7.41
CA MET A 322 -10.60 10.62 -8.18
C MET A 322 -11.46 9.65 -7.35
N MET A 323 -11.15 9.46 -6.08
CA MET A 323 -11.91 8.60 -5.17
C MET A 323 -13.33 9.16 -4.93
N THR A 324 -13.46 10.48 -4.69
CA THR A 324 -14.72 11.07 -4.27
C THR A 324 -15.64 11.40 -5.46
N LEU A 325 -15.11 12.00 -6.52
CA LEU A 325 -15.89 12.41 -7.71
C LEU A 325 -15.88 11.34 -8.81
N GLY A 326 -14.77 10.63 -8.96
CA GLY A 326 -14.60 9.60 -10.00
C GLY A 326 -14.99 8.20 -9.56
N GLU A 327 -15.45 8.02 -8.32
CA GLU A 327 -15.77 6.71 -7.72
C GLU A 327 -14.60 5.69 -7.86
N ALA A 328 -13.37 6.20 -7.93
CA ALA A 328 -12.19 5.36 -8.05
C ALA A 328 -11.97 4.55 -6.77
N LYS A 329 -11.67 3.26 -6.94
CA LYS A 329 -11.22 2.42 -5.84
C LYS A 329 -9.73 2.66 -5.59
N VAL A 330 -9.38 2.91 -4.34
CA VAL A 330 -7.99 3.20 -3.95
C VAL A 330 -7.50 2.16 -2.95
N ILE A 331 -6.35 1.56 -3.22
CA ILE A 331 -5.62 0.72 -2.26
C ILE A 331 -4.34 1.46 -1.89
N GLY A 332 -4.18 1.71 -0.60
CA GLY A 332 -3.06 2.51 -0.07
C GLY A 332 -3.51 3.65 0.85
N PRO A 333 -2.60 4.58 1.18
CA PRO A 333 -1.22 4.63 0.68
C PRO A 333 -0.35 3.48 1.20
N LEU A 334 0.38 2.81 0.28
CA LEU A 334 1.37 1.81 0.60
C LEU A 334 2.67 2.50 1.00
N LEU A 335 3.23 2.16 2.15
CA LEU A 335 4.45 2.79 2.65
C LEU A 335 5.69 2.05 2.13
N VAL A 336 6.27 2.58 1.06
CA VAL A 336 7.42 1.99 0.35
C VAL A 336 8.74 2.52 0.92
N GLY A 337 9.81 1.71 0.82
CA GLY A 337 11.19 2.11 1.16
C GLY A 337 11.58 1.86 2.62
N LEU A 338 10.68 1.35 3.48
CA LEU A 338 11.02 0.97 4.85
C LEU A 338 11.83 -0.33 4.91
N GLY A 339 12.72 -0.41 5.90
CA GLY A 339 13.47 -1.64 6.21
C GLY A 339 12.62 -2.78 6.77
N GLN A 340 11.40 -2.47 7.20
CA GLN A 340 10.42 -3.42 7.74
C GLN A 340 9.08 -3.26 7.04
N ALA A 341 8.27 -4.32 7.04
CA ALA A 341 6.95 -4.35 6.42
C ALA A 341 5.90 -3.69 7.33
N ILE A 342 5.64 -2.43 7.13
CA ILE A 342 4.70 -1.64 7.94
C ILE A 342 3.79 -0.83 7.03
N GLU A 343 2.48 -0.94 7.26
CA GLU A 343 1.47 -0.15 6.55
C GLU A 343 0.67 0.73 7.51
N ILE A 344 0.26 1.90 7.02
CA ILE A 344 -0.52 2.87 7.77
C ILE A 344 -1.87 3.07 7.09
N ALA A 345 -2.93 2.61 7.72
CA ALA A 345 -4.29 2.86 7.26
C ALA A 345 -4.66 4.35 7.43
N PRO A 346 -5.29 4.99 6.44
CA PRO A 346 -5.91 6.29 6.62
C PRO A 346 -6.92 6.32 7.77
N LEU A 347 -7.15 7.50 8.33
CA LEU A 347 -8.15 7.69 9.38
C LEU A 347 -9.54 7.26 8.89
N ARG A 348 -10.27 6.48 9.68
CA ARG A 348 -11.60 5.91 9.36
C ARG A 348 -11.62 4.97 8.17
N SER A 349 -10.54 4.23 7.95
CA SER A 349 -10.51 3.15 6.96
C SER A 349 -11.56 2.08 7.28
N SER A 350 -12.14 1.50 6.24
CA SER A 350 -13.05 0.37 6.38
C SER A 350 -12.30 -0.90 6.79
N THR A 351 -13.03 -1.89 7.26
CA THR A 351 -12.49 -3.25 7.53
C THR A 351 -11.77 -3.82 6.32
N SER A 352 -12.31 -3.62 5.12
CA SER A 352 -11.71 -4.09 3.86
C SER A 352 -10.38 -3.39 3.54
N ASP A 353 -10.30 -2.07 3.78
CA ASP A 353 -9.05 -1.31 3.52
C ASP A 353 -7.94 -1.76 4.46
N ILE A 354 -8.25 -1.93 5.75
CA ILE A 354 -7.28 -2.42 6.75
C ILE A 354 -6.83 -3.85 6.42
N LEU A 355 -7.76 -4.72 6.01
CA LEU A 355 -7.45 -6.08 5.58
C LEU A 355 -6.52 -6.09 4.36
N ASN A 356 -6.81 -5.27 3.34
CA ASN A 356 -5.96 -5.14 2.17
C ASN A 356 -4.54 -4.68 2.52
N LEU A 357 -4.41 -3.68 3.41
CA LEU A 357 -3.12 -3.21 3.89
C LEU A 357 -2.37 -4.28 4.71
N ALA A 358 -3.07 -5.05 5.53
CA ALA A 358 -2.49 -6.18 6.26
C ALA A 358 -1.97 -7.27 5.30
N CYS A 359 -2.71 -7.56 4.23
CA CYS A 359 -2.26 -8.50 3.18
C CYS A 359 -1.01 -7.99 2.45
N VAL A 360 -0.98 -6.69 2.10
CA VAL A 360 0.19 -6.08 1.46
C VAL A 360 1.39 -6.08 2.42
N ALA A 361 1.20 -5.77 3.70
CA ALA A 361 2.25 -5.84 4.72
C ALA A 361 2.82 -7.27 4.86
N ALA A 362 1.96 -8.29 4.94
CA ALA A 362 2.38 -9.69 4.98
C ALA A 362 3.16 -10.12 3.73
N TYR A 363 2.72 -9.67 2.55
CA TYR A 363 3.39 -9.91 1.28
C TYR A 363 4.78 -9.25 1.24
N SER A 364 4.86 -7.98 1.64
CA SER A 364 6.10 -7.21 1.71
C SER A 364 7.11 -7.85 2.66
N ALA A 365 6.66 -8.40 3.80
CA ALA A 365 7.53 -9.14 4.72
C ALA A 365 8.15 -10.38 4.05
N GLY A 366 7.36 -11.12 3.25
CA GLY A 366 7.88 -12.24 2.48
C GLY A 366 8.96 -11.85 1.46
N VAL A 367 8.79 -10.72 0.78
CA VAL A 367 9.77 -10.17 -0.17
C VAL A 367 11.05 -9.71 0.55
N ILE A 368 10.91 -9.06 1.70
CA ILE A 368 12.07 -8.62 2.51
C ILE A 368 12.89 -9.81 2.99
N ASP A 369 12.24 -10.87 3.47
CA ASP A 369 12.91 -12.08 3.92
C ASP A 369 13.64 -12.82 2.80
N TYR A 370 13.04 -12.87 1.62
CA TYR A 370 13.66 -13.44 0.43
C TYR A 370 14.95 -12.70 0.06
N ASN A 371 14.92 -11.36 0.04
CA ASN A 371 16.05 -10.52 -0.31
C ASN A 371 17.18 -10.54 0.75
N LYS A 372 16.88 -10.90 2.00
CA LYS A 372 17.91 -11.09 3.06
C LYS A 372 18.64 -12.43 2.98
N LYS A 373 18.04 -13.42 2.33
CA LYS A 373 18.59 -14.78 2.21
C LYS A 373 19.42 -15.00 0.94
N ASN A 374 19.24 -14.14 -0.05
CA ASN A 374 19.97 -14.09 -1.31
C ASN A 374 20.79 -12.80 -1.42
#